data_81cb5ddfa7b8baa1488139cba294f221
#
_entry.id   81cb5ddfa7b8baa1488139cba294f221
#
_cell.length_a   1.000
_cell.length_b   1.000
_cell.length_c   1.000
_cell.angle_alpha   90.00
_cell.angle_beta   90.00
_cell.angle_gamma   90.00
#
_symmetry.space_group_name_H-M   'P 1'
#
loop_
_entity.id
_entity.type
_entity.pdbx_description
1 polymer ?
#
loop_
_entity_poly.entity_id
_entity_poly.type
_entity_poly.pdbx_seq_one_letter_code
_entity_poly.pdbx_strand_id
1 'polypeptide(L)'
;TLSADGEIIKQTVKGTLKVNNPSAEDRVYDIDVMLDHADATDIGGDNVSVDELEAGANYSMKYKVNGKRMLVLRERLDTNPARPQEHSLSVASSDEGGPIALEIEVENMGSVTINNVLVTRPLPKEFTFASTGVAILDENKLTWDVGSLSAGEKQVLSIEGTIAVSGTKSINAGVASATYTSNSTLSNLNFRELDAFCRGFSYMRVREDERPDNWLCRTTFENRSSFAIDLVKLQVRMKGSDDLLFDIS
;
A
#
# COMPACT_ATOMS: atom_id res chain seq x y z
N THR A 1 -1.57 -10.99 -13.52
CA THR A 1 -1.84 -11.79 -14.74
C THR A 1 -1.20 -11.08 -15.92
N LEU A 2 -0.45 -11.81 -16.71
CA LEU A 2 0.20 -11.34 -17.92
C LEU A 2 -0.46 -11.99 -19.15
N SER A 3 -0.45 -11.29 -20.28
CA SER A 3 -0.74 -11.87 -21.60
C SER A 3 0.45 -12.69 -22.10
N ALA A 4 0.27 -13.43 -23.19
CA ALA A 4 1.36 -14.14 -23.86
C ALA A 4 2.49 -13.21 -24.36
N ASP A 5 2.14 -11.96 -24.65
CA ASP A 5 3.07 -10.91 -25.12
C ASP A 5 3.72 -10.11 -23.96
N GLY A 6 3.53 -10.56 -22.72
CA GLY A 6 4.08 -9.92 -21.53
C GLY A 6 3.31 -8.67 -21.06
N GLU A 7 2.17 -8.36 -21.68
CA GLU A 7 1.32 -7.26 -21.21
C GLU A 7 0.58 -7.65 -19.93
N ILE A 8 0.45 -6.73 -19.00
CA ILE A 8 -0.29 -6.96 -17.77
C ILE A 8 -1.80 -6.80 -18.03
N ILE A 9 -2.50 -7.91 -17.90
CA ILE A 9 -3.96 -7.98 -18.01
C ILE A 9 -4.61 -7.49 -16.73
N LYS A 10 -4.02 -7.78 -15.56
CA LYS A 10 -4.60 -7.39 -14.27
C LYS A 10 -3.53 -7.23 -13.20
N GLN A 11 -3.55 -6.10 -12.55
CA GLN A 11 -2.77 -5.82 -11.34
C GLN A 11 -3.70 -5.31 -10.24
N THR A 12 -3.48 -5.77 -9.03
CA THR A 12 -4.14 -5.23 -7.85
C THR A 12 -3.09 -4.91 -6.81
N VAL A 13 -3.07 -3.69 -6.35
CA VAL A 13 -2.27 -3.24 -5.22
C VAL A 13 -3.20 -3.07 -4.03
N LYS A 14 -2.78 -3.53 -2.87
CA LYS A 14 -3.55 -3.42 -1.62
C LYS A 14 -2.76 -2.52 -0.68
N GLY A 15 -3.45 -1.58 -0.07
CA GLY A 15 -2.93 -0.72 0.98
C GLY A 15 -3.71 -0.88 2.28
N THR A 16 -3.18 -0.28 3.32
CA THR A 16 -3.84 -0.19 4.61
C THR A 16 -3.64 1.22 5.15
N LEU A 17 -4.75 1.93 5.37
CA LEU A 17 -4.77 3.17 6.13
C LEU A 17 -4.87 2.80 7.62
N LYS A 18 -4.00 3.39 8.44
CA LYS A 18 -4.03 3.24 9.89
C LYS A 18 -4.08 4.60 10.55
N VAL A 19 -5.00 4.76 11.48
CA VAL A 19 -5.12 5.92 12.36
C VAL A 19 -4.96 5.42 13.79
N ASN A 20 -4.01 5.98 14.52
CA ASN A 20 -3.72 5.58 15.89
C ASN A 20 -4.07 6.72 16.83
N ASN A 21 -4.73 6.42 17.94
CA ASN A 21 -4.82 7.34 19.07
C ASN A 21 -3.60 7.12 19.98
N PRO A 22 -2.65 8.06 20.04
CA PRO A 22 -1.43 7.90 20.83
C PRO A 22 -1.64 8.12 22.33
N SER A 23 -2.79 8.69 22.75
CA SER A 23 -3.08 8.92 24.17
C SER A 23 -3.32 7.61 24.89
N ALA A 24 -2.73 7.46 26.07
CA ALA A 24 -2.97 6.31 26.93
C ALA A 24 -4.26 6.43 27.77
N GLU A 25 -4.82 7.64 27.89
CA GLU A 25 -5.92 7.94 28.81
C GLU A 25 -7.14 8.54 28.14
N ASP A 26 -6.93 9.26 27.03
CA ASP A 26 -7.99 10.00 26.39
C ASP A 26 -8.55 9.33 25.15
N ARG A 27 -9.85 9.47 24.98
CA ARG A 27 -10.60 9.08 23.79
C ARG A 27 -10.65 10.26 22.81
N VAL A 28 -10.47 9.98 21.54
CA VAL A 28 -10.58 10.96 20.45
C VAL A 28 -11.85 10.70 19.65
N TYR A 29 -12.52 11.75 19.22
CA TYR A 29 -13.82 11.72 18.53
C TYR A 29 -13.77 12.46 17.20
N ASP A 30 -14.74 12.15 16.35
CA ASP A 30 -15.01 12.87 15.10
C ASP A 30 -13.72 13.05 14.27
N ILE A 31 -13.00 11.96 14.06
CA ILE A 31 -11.73 11.96 13.38
C ILE A 31 -11.99 11.96 11.88
N ASP A 32 -11.56 13.02 11.21
CA ASP A 32 -11.63 13.14 9.76
C ASP A 32 -10.22 13.09 9.15
N VAL A 33 -9.99 12.07 8.35
CA VAL A 33 -8.73 11.87 7.62
C VAL A 33 -8.92 12.30 6.18
N MET A 34 -8.31 13.40 5.79
CA MET A 34 -8.36 13.92 4.43
C MET A 34 -7.19 13.40 3.60
N LEU A 35 -7.50 12.93 2.40
CA LEU A 35 -6.58 12.23 1.52
C LEU A 35 -6.52 12.93 0.17
N ASP A 36 -5.32 13.08 -0.38
CA ASP A 36 -5.13 13.49 -1.77
C ASP A 36 -5.03 12.27 -2.68
N HIS A 37 -5.58 12.38 -3.88
CA HIS A 37 -5.55 11.33 -4.90
C HIS A 37 -6.25 10.02 -4.50
N ALA A 38 -7.27 10.11 -3.67
CA ALA A 38 -8.09 8.96 -3.28
C ALA A 38 -8.89 8.35 -4.44
N ASP A 39 -9.07 9.09 -5.53
CA ASP A 39 -9.65 8.66 -6.80
C ASP A 39 -8.90 7.48 -7.44
N ALA A 40 -7.61 7.32 -7.14
CA ALA A 40 -6.81 6.18 -7.55
C ALA A 40 -7.13 4.89 -6.76
N THR A 41 -7.99 4.97 -5.75
CA THR A 41 -8.32 3.87 -4.83
C THR A 41 -9.79 3.50 -4.86
N ASP A 42 -10.17 2.47 -4.12
CA ASP A 42 -11.57 2.06 -3.88
C ASP A 42 -12.14 2.62 -2.57
N ILE A 43 -11.53 3.65 -1.99
CA ILE A 43 -11.99 4.30 -0.74
C ILE A 43 -13.33 5.03 -0.97
N GLY A 44 -13.59 5.47 -2.20
CA GLY A 44 -14.89 6.08 -2.56
C GLY A 44 -15.02 7.57 -2.26
N GLY A 45 -13.97 8.22 -1.77
CA GLY A 45 -13.93 9.66 -1.49
C GLY A 45 -12.55 10.09 -1.00
N ASP A 46 -12.36 11.37 -0.81
CA ASP A 46 -11.14 11.99 -0.31
C ASP A 46 -11.14 12.17 1.22
N ASN A 47 -12.16 11.69 1.89
CA ASN A 47 -12.31 11.73 3.34
C ASN A 47 -12.66 10.36 3.91
N VAL A 48 -12.03 10.00 5.03
CA VAL A 48 -12.34 8.83 5.85
C VAL A 48 -12.64 9.29 7.25
N SER A 49 -13.89 9.10 7.68
CA SER A 49 -14.35 9.49 9.02
C SER A 49 -14.35 8.30 9.96
N VAL A 50 -13.89 8.53 11.19
CA VAL A 50 -13.92 7.59 12.30
C VAL A 50 -14.59 8.24 13.49
N ASP A 51 -15.72 7.72 13.95
CA ASP A 51 -16.53 8.35 14.99
C ASP A 51 -15.78 8.52 16.30
N GLU A 52 -15.05 7.50 16.72
CA GLU A 52 -14.24 7.54 17.94
C GLU A 52 -13.10 6.52 17.95
N LEU A 53 -12.04 6.83 18.68
CA LEU A 53 -10.97 5.91 19.06
C LEU A 53 -10.73 5.98 20.56
N GLU A 54 -10.83 4.83 21.21
CA GLU A 54 -10.44 4.65 22.62
C GLU A 54 -8.95 4.99 22.82
N ALA A 55 -8.58 5.21 24.06
CA ALA A 55 -7.19 5.39 24.45
C ALA A 55 -6.31 4.23 23.96
N GLY A 56 -5.23 4.54 23.26
CA GLY A 56 -4.31 3.55 22.69
C GLY A 56 -4.86 2.70 21.55
N ALA A 57 -6.11 2.93 21.13
CA ALA A 57 -6.73 2.18 20.06
C ALA A 57 -6.23 2.62 18.67
N ASN A 58 -6.47 1.77 17.68
CA ASN A 58 -6.22 2.09 16.29
C ASN A 58 -7.40 1.70 15.40
N TYR A 59 -7.61 2.48 14.36
CA TYR A 59 -8.47 2.18 13.24
C TYR A 59 -7.63 1.67 12.08
N SER A 60 -8.13 0.67 11.36
CA SER A 60 -7.44 0.11 10.20
C SER A 60 -8.42 -0.20 9.09
N MET A 61 -8.20 0.41 7.93
CA MET A 61 -8.99 0.20 6.73
C MET A 61 -8.10 -0.30 5.60
N LYS A 62 -8.52 -1.39 4.96
CA LYS A 62 -7.86 -1.92 3.77
C LYS A 62 -8.47 -1.30 2.53
N TYR A 63 -7.62 -0.93 1.57
CA TYR A 63 -8.05 -0.41 0.29
C TYR A 63 -7.26 -1.05 -0.86
N LYS A 64 -7.79 -0.91 -2.06
CA LYS A 64 -7.13 -1.33 -3.31
C LYS A 64 -6.82 -0.10 -4.13
N VAL A 65 -5.71 -0.16 -4.83
CA VAL A 65 -5.27 0.90 -5.72
C VAL A 65 -5.44 0.42 -7.16
N ASN A 66 -6.09 1.22 -7.99
CA ASN A 66 -6.18 1.05 -9.43
C ASN A 66 -4.95 1.68 -10.10
N GLY A 67 -3.78 1.42 -9.54
CA GLY A 67 -2.70 2.31 -9.80
C GLY A 67 -1.57 1.77 -10.65
N LYS A 68 -0.62 2.65 -10.87
CA LYS A 68 0.60 2.43 -11.64
C LYS A 68 1.43 1.32 -11.03
N ARG A 69 1.94 0.45 -11.90
CA ARG A 69 2.97 -0.54 -11.55
C ARG A 69 4.22 0.16 -11.07
N MET A 70 4.81 -0.35 -10.02
CA MET A 70 6.18 0.03 -9.69
C MET A 70 7.18 -0.95 -10.29
N LEU A 71 6.93 -2.24 -10.22
CA LEU A 71 7.81 -3.27 -10.77
C LEU A 71 7.10 -4.05 -11.87
N VAL A 72 7.75 -4.15 -13.01
CA VAL A 72 7.37 -5.05 -14.10
C VAL A 72 8.39 -6.18 -14.16
N LEU A 73 7.88 -7.39 -14.22
CA LEU A 73 8.64 -8.61 -14.40
C LEU A 73 8.21 -9.22 -15.72
N ARG A 74 9.17 -9.41 -16.64
CA ARG A 74 8.96 -10.11 -17.91
C ARG A 74 9.82 -11.35 -17.92
N GLU A 75 9.29 -12.41 -18.44
CA GLU A 75 10.02 -13.67 -18.58
C GLU A 75 9.89 -14.18 -20.01
N ARG A 76 11.00 -14.61 -20.54
CA ARG A 76 11.07 -15.29 -21.82
C ARG A 76 11.79 -16.60 -21.65
N LEU A 77 11.16 -17.66 -22.11
CA LEU A 77 11.72 -18.98 -22.18
C LEU A 77 11.83 -19.38 -23.65
N ASP A 78 13.04 -19.67 -24.12
CA ASP A 78 13.31 -19.96 -25.50
C ASP A 78 14.00 -21.34 -25.62
N THR A 79 13.42 -22.22 -26.43
CA THR A 79 13.99 -23.55 -26.72
C THR A 79 14.81 -23.59 -28.04
N ASN A 80 14.89 -22.43 -28.70
CA ASN A 80 15.73 -22.27 -29.89
C ASN A 80 16.46 -20.93 -29.86
N PRO A 81 17.48 -20.76 -29.00
CA PRO A 81 18.20 -19.50 -28.86
C PRO A 81 18.82 -18.99 -30.17
N ALA A 82 19.08 -19.89 -31.14
CA ALA A 82 19.57 -19.51 -32.46
C ALA A 82 18.50 -18.82 -33.34
N ARG A 83 17.21 -18.93 -32.96
CA ARG A 83 16.08 -18.31 -33.67
C ARG A 83 15.08 -17.66 -32.70
N PRO A 84 15.47 -16.59 -32.04
CA PRO A 84 14.73 -16.01 -30.92
C PRO A 84 13.35 -15.39 -31.27
N GLN A 85 12.95 -15.42 -32.52
CA GLN A 85 11.65 -14.87 -32.98
C GLN A 85 10.54 -15.91 -33.04
N GLU A 86 10.82 -17.17 -32.76
CA GLU A 86 9.80 -18.21 -32.70
C GLU A 86 9.16 -18.23 -31.32
N HIS A 87 7.88 -17.84 -31.22
CA HIS A 87 7.11 -17.81 -29.96
C HIS A 87 6.62 -19.19 -29.51
N SER A 88 7.01 -20.28 -30.16
CA SER A 88 6.57 -21.64 -29.80
C SER A 88 7.65 -22.42 -29.09
N LEU A 89 7.31 -22.95 -27.92
CA LEU A 89 8.09 -23.95 -27.21
C LEU A 89 7.95 -25.28 -27.91
N SER A 90 8.92 -25.62 -28.76
CA SER A 90 9.01 -26.98 -29.37
C SER A 90 10.23 -27.70 -28.76
N VAL A 91 9.97 -28.72 -27.98
CA VAL A 91 11.00 -29.56 -27.38
C VAL A 91 10.93 -30.95 -28.01
N ALA A 92 12.02 -31.36 -28.59
CA ALA A 92 12.15 -32.74 -29.04
C ALA A 92 12.23 -33.68 -27.81
N SER A 93 11.51 -34.81 -27.88
CA SER A 93 11.66 -35.84 -26.85
C SER A 93 13.03 -36.53 -27.08
N SER A 94 13.98 -36.24 -26.21
CA SER A 94 15.33 -36.74 -26.26
C SER A 94 15.91 -36.82 -24.84
N ASP A 95 16.55 -37.90 -24.53
CA ASP A 95 17.29 -38.09 -23.27
C ASP A 95 18.58 -37.26 -23.23
N GLU A 96 19.09 -36.81 -24.38
CA GLU A 96 20.27 -35.95 -24.50
C GLU A 96 19.96 -34.48 -24.19
N GLY A 97 18.66 -34.12 -24.20
CA GLY A 97 18.21 -32.75 -24.02
C GLY A 97 18.42 -31.83 -25.21
N GLY A 98 17.72 -30.74 -25.21
CA GLY A 98 17.86 -29.62 -26.17
C GLY A 98 18.29 -28.33 -25.50
N PRO A 99 18.78 -27.35 -26.25
CA PRO A 99 19.15 -26.06 -25.70
C PRO A 99 17.90 -25.31 -25.17
N ILE A 100 18.10 -24.57 -24.09
CA ILE A 100 17.10 -23.66 -23.53
C ILE A 100 17.76 -22.38 -23.06
N ALA A 101 17.11 -21.24 -23.30
CA ALA A 101 17.49 -19.95 -22.75
C ALA A 101 16.35 -19.39 -21.92
N LEU A 102 16.67 -18.92 -20.73
CA LEU A 102 15.74 -18.22 -19.84
C LEU A 102 16.25 -16.79 -19.68
N GLU A 103 15.39 -15.86 -20.01
CA GLU A 103 15.61 -14.43 -19.80
C GLU A 103 14.55 -13.90 -18.84
N ILE A 104 14.98 -13.25 -17.78
CA ILE A 104 14.12 -12.58 -16.82
C ILE A 104 14.50 -11.11 -16.76
N GLU A 105 13.57 -10.25 -17.11
CA GLU A 105 13.71 -8.81 -17.07
C GLU A 105 12.90 -8.24 -15.90
N VAL A 106 13.54 -7.36 -15.14
CA VAL A 106 12.88 -6.54 -14.11
C VAL A 106 13.05 -5.07 -14.44
N GLU A 107 11.97 -4.31 -14.30
CA GLU A 107 11.95 -2.88 -14.63
C GLU A 107 11.15 -2.11 -13.57
N ASN A 108 11.75 -1.06 -13.01
CA ASN A 108 11.06 -0.13 -12.13
C ASN A 108 10.32 0.93 -12.95
N MET A 109 9.01 0.78 -13.10
CA MET A 109 8.13 1.72 -13.81
C MET A 109 7.64 2.86 -12.92
N GLY A 110 7.99 2.84 -11.65
CA GLY A 110 7.64 3.89 -10.69
C GLY A 110 8.52 5.14 -10.82
N SER A 111 8.16 6.16 -10.06
CA SER A 111 8.90 7.44 -9.98
C SER A 111 9.91 7.48 -8.83
N VAL A 112 10.00 6.43 -8.03
CA VAL A 112 10.90 6.33 -6.87
C VAL A 112 11.72 5.06 -6.93
N THR A 113 12.87 5.07 -6.28
CA THR A 113 13.71 3.89 -6.12
C THR A 113 12.98 2.81 -5.31
N ILE A 114 13.04 1.59 -5.77
CA ILE A 114 12.62 0.40 -5.03
C ILE A 114 13.85 -0.37 -4.56
N ASN A 115 13.72 -1.04 -3.41
CA ASN A 115 14.84 -1.72 -2.76
C ASN A 115 14.49 -3.18 -2.47
N ASN A 116 15.50 -3.98 -2.17
CA ASN A 116 15.35 -5.40 -1.83
C ASN A 116 14.54 -6.16 -2.89
N VAL A 117 14.83 -5.86 -4.16
CA VAL A 117 14.19 -6.54 -5.29
C VAL A 117 14.75 -7.95 -5.37
N LEU A 118 13.93 -8.92 -5.06
CA LEU A 118 14.28 -10.33 -5.08
C LEU A 118 13.38 -11.07 -6.04
N VAL A 119 13.97 -11.65 -7.08
CA VAL A 119 13.26 -12.49 -8.05
C VAL A 119 13.44 -13.95 -7.67
N THR A 120 12.35 -14.69 -7.69
CA THR A 120 12.37 -16.14 -7.46
C THR A 120 11.62 -16.86 -8.58
N ARG A 121 12.20 -17.95 -9.07
CA ARG A 121 11.62 -18.77 -10.11
C ARG A 121 11.75 -20.24 -9.81
N PRO A 122 10.63 -20.96 -9.62
CA PRO A 122 10.67 -22.42 -9.58
C PRO A 122 11.09 -22.98 -10.94
N LEU A 123 11.98 -23.96 -10.96
CA LEU A 123 12.43 -24.66 -12.16
C LEU A 123 11.93 -26.09 -12.14
N PRO A 124 11.41 -26.62 -13.25
CA PRO A 124 11.15 -28.05 -13.36
C PRO A 124 12.45 -28.82 -13.39
N LYS A 125 12.42 -30.04 -12.91
CA LYS A 125 13.57 -30.93 -12.85
C LYS A 125 14.17 -31.31 -14.21
N GLU A 126 13.41 -31.08 -15.26
CA GLU A 126 13.81 -31.29 -16.65
C GLU A 126 14.77 -30.20 -17.15
N PHE A 127 14.93 -29.10 -16.42
CA PHE A 127 15.82 -28.01 -16.78
C PHE A 127 17.16 -28.17 -16.06
N THR A 128 18.23 -27.99 -16.79
CA THR A 128 19.59 -28.00 -16.24
C THR A 128 20.36 -26.80 -16.76
N PHE A 129 20.87 -25.98 -15.85
CA PHE A 129 21.69 -24.83 -16.15
C PHE A 129 23.12 -25.05 -15.65
N ALA A 130 24.09 -24.90 -16.53
CA ALA A 130 25.51 -25.04 -16.20
C ALA A 130 26.03 -23.83 -15.41
N SER A 131 25.45 -22.66 -15.66
CA SER A 131 25.74 -21.43 -14.96
C SER A 131 24.45 -20.61 -14.82
N THR A 132 24.25 -20.01 -13.68
CA THR A 132 23.12 -19.13 -13.40
C THR A 132 23.50 -17.65 -13.32
N GLY A 133 24.74 -17.33 -13.74
CA GLY A 133 25.26 -15.96 -13.69
C GLY A 133 25.32 -15.43 -12.25
N VAL A 134 24.63 -14.32 -12.01
CA VAL A 134 24.53 -13.68 -10.67
C VAL A 134 23.43 -14.28 -9.79
N ALA A 135 22.59 -15.16 -10.34
CA ALA A 135 21.52 -15.83 -9.59
C ALA A 135 22.03 -17.09 -8.89
N ILE A 136 21.36 -17.45 -7.81
CA ILE A 136 21.64 -18.67 -7.03
C ILE A 136 20.59 -19.71 -7.39
N LEU A 137 21.04 -20.90 -7.72
CA LEU A 137 20.19 -22.06 -7.91
C LEU A 137 20.31 -22.96 -6.68
N ASP A 138 19.22 -23.10 -5.95
CA ASP A 138 19.09 -24.00 -4.82
C ASP A 138 18.01 -25.04 -5.14
N GLU A 139 18.40 -26.32 -5.22
CA GLU A 139 17.56 -27.39 -5.71
C GLU A 139 16.88 -27.05 -7.06
N ASN A 140 15.60 -26.72 -7.01
CA ASN A 140 14.77 -26.40 -8.17
C ASN A 140 14.25 -24.96 -8.10
N LYS A 141 14.93 -24.07 -7.40
CA LYS A 141 14.54 -22.67 -7.23
C LYS A 141 15.70 -21.76 -7.58
N LEU A 142 15.48 -20.99 -8.63
CA LEU A 142 16.37 -19.88 -9.01
C LEU A 142 16.02 -18.65 -8.17
N THR A 143 17.02 -18.03 -7.56
CA THR A 143 16.87 -16.79 -6.78
C THR A 143 17.87 -15.76 -7.30
N TRP A 144 17.36 -14.63 -7.72
CA TRP A 144 18.16 -13.50 -8.20
C TRP A 144 17.92 -12.28 -7.31
N ASP A 145 18.97 -11.89 -6.58
CA ASP A 145 18.98 -10.66 -5.81
C ASP A 145 19.39 -9.50 -6.74
N VAL A 146 18.44 -8.69 -7.11
CA VAL A 146 18.62 -7.51 -7.96
C VAL A 146 19.09 -6.32 -7.13
N GLY A 147 18.79 -6.31 -5.83
CA GLY A 147 19.10 -5.20 -4.92
C GLY A 147 18.16 -4.03 -5.07
N SER A 148 18.66 -2.90 -5.53
CA SER A 148 17.87 -1.67 -5.71
C SER A 148 17.75 -1.32 -7.19
N LEU A 149 16.57 -0.79 -7.56
CA LEU A 149 16.31 -0.26 -8.91
C LEU A 149 15.84 1.19 -8.80
N SER A 150 16.56 2.10 -9.43
CA SER A 150 16.16 3.51 -9.58
C SER A 150 14.89 3.63 -10.44
N ALA A 151 14.25 4.79 -10.41
CA ALA A 151 13.11 5.06 -11.29
C ALA A 151 13.49 4.88 -12.76
N GLY A 152 12.75 4.05 -13.49
CA GLY A 152 13.00 3.72 -14.89
C GLY A 152 14.16 2.75 -15.13
N GLU A 153 14.83 2.29 -14.10
CA GLU A 153 15.93 1.33 -14.24
C GLU A 153 15.42 -0.06 -14.57
N LYS A 154 16.21 -0.77 -15.37
CA LYS A 154 15.93 -2.10 -15.86
C LYS A 154 17.16 -2.98 -15.71
N GLN A 155 16.95 -4.21 -15.27
CA GLN A 155 17.98 -5.24 -15.25
C GLN A 155 17.48 -6.52 -15.89
N VAL A 156 18.40 -7.27 -16.46
CA VAL A 156 18.11 -8.51 -17.20
C VAL A 156 19.04 -9.61 -16.71
N LEU A 157 18.47 -10.75 -16.39
CA LEU A 157 19.16 -12.01 -16.15
C LEU A 157 18.95 -12.90 -17.36
N SER A 158 20.05 -13.33 -18.02
CA SER A 158 20.01 -14.31 -19.10
C SER A 158 20.83 -15.51 -18.71
N ILE A 159 20.24 -16.68 -18.77
CA ILE A 159 20.91 -17.96 -18.49
C ILE A 159 20.57 -18.98 -19.56
N GLU A 160 21.58 -19.78 -19.92
CA GLU A 160 21.45 -20.84 -20.91
C GLU A 160 21.63 -22.21 -20.27
N GLY A 161 20.91 -23.19 -20.79
CA GLY A 161 20.93 -24.54 -20.26
C GLY A 161 20.41 -25.56 -21.24
N THR A 162 19.94 -26.65 -20.71
CA THR A 162 19.32 -27.73 -21.47
C THR A 162 18.01 -28.17 -20.86
N ILE A 163 17.10 -28.63 -21.70
CA ILE A 163 15.84 -29.24 -21.31
C ILE A 163 15.82 -30.69 -21.84
N ALA A 164 15.68 -31.66 -20.94
CA ALA A 164 15.56 -33.07 -21.30
C ALA A 164 14.16 -33.58 -20.96
N VAL A 165 13.45 -34.08 -21.98
CA VAL A 165 12.08 -34.57 -21.83
C VAL A 165 12.00 -35.99 -22.37
N SER A 166 11.76 -36.95 -21.50
CA SER A 166 11.53 -38.34 -21.87
C SER A 166 10.03 -38.60 -22.03
N GLY A 167 9.63 -38.94 -23.25
CA GLY A 167 8.23 -39.25 -23.60
C GLY A 167 7.30 -38.05 -23.64
N THR A 168 6.03 -38.31 -23.92
CA THR A 168 5.00 -37.28 -24.00
C THR A 168 4.40 -37.02 -22.63
N LYS A 169 4.67 -35.88 -22.06
CA LYS A 169 4.09 -35.44 -20.78
C LYS A 169 3.90 -33.92 -20.71
N SER A 170 3.02 -33.48 -19.83
CA SER A 170 2.89 -32.08 -19.50
C SER A 170 3.92 -31.68 -18.46
N ILE A 171 4.63 -30.60 -18.69
CA ILE A 171 5.64 -30.05 -17.77
C ILE A 171 5.13 -28.65 -17.35
N ASN A 172 5.06 -28.43 -16.05
CA ASN A 172 4.85 -27.08 -15.54
C ASN A 172 6.19 -26.34 -15.56
N ALA A 173 6.36 -25.46 -16.53
CA ALA A 173 7.60 -24.70 -16.69
C ALA A 173 7.88 -23.72 -15.52
N GLY A 174 6.90 -23.48 -14.63
CA GLY A 174 6.99 -22.48 -13.59
C GLY A 174 6.79 -21.06 -14.13
N VAL A 175 6.81 -20.09 -13.22
CA VAL A 175 6.79 -18.67 -13.55
C VAL A 175 7.65 -17.92 -12.54
N ALA A 176 8.31 -16.86 -12.98
CA ALA A 176 9.03 -15.97 -12.09
C ALA A 176 8.06 -15.11 -11.24
N SER A 177 8.49 -14.79 -10.04
CA SER A 177 7.84 -13.85 -9.14
C SER A 177 8.89 -12.93 -8.54
N ALA A 178 8.49 -11.72 -8.19
CA ALA A 178 9.38 -10.76 -7.55
C ALA A 178 8.74 -10.14 -6.32
N THR A 179 9.58 -9.85 -5.32
CA THR A 179 9.24 -9.06 -4.15
C THR A 179 10.15 -7.85 -4.08
N TYR A 180 9.68 -6.76 -3.50
CA TYR A 180 10.45 -5.53 -3.31
C TYR A 180 9.89 -4.72 -2.15
N THR A 181 10.67 -3.73 -1.71
CA THR A 181 10.24 -2.71 -0.74
C THR A 181 10.31 -1.34 -1.37
N SER A 182 9.40 -0.46 -1.01
CA SER A 182 9.36 0.92 -1.44
C SER A 182 8.98 1.82 -0.28
N ASN A 183 9.63 2.96 -0.19
CA ASN A 183 9.29 4.00 0.78
C ASN A 183 8.22 4.97 0.26
N SER A 184 7.75 4.77 -0.97
CA SER A 184 6.65 5.57 -1.48
C SER A 184 5.31 4.93 -1.15
N THR A 185 4.31 5.76 -1.00
CA THR A 185 2.94 5.35 -1.16
C THR A 185 2.77 4.86 -2.61
N LEU A 186 2.41 3.61 -2.78
CA LEU A 186 2.24 2.94 -4.08
C LEU A 186 1.16 3.56 -4.97
N SER A 187 0.34 4.38 -4.39
CA SER A 187 -0.56 5.30 -5.03
C SER A 187 -0.07 6.69 -4.69
N ASN A 188 -0.38 7.65 -5.49
CA ASN A 188 -0.22 9.04 -5.11
C ASN A 188 -1.18 9.44 -3.96
N LEU A 189 -1.71 8.46 -3.23
CA LEU A 189 -2.51 8.68 -2.04
C LEU A 189 -1.61 9.31 -0.99
N ASN A 190 -1.80 10.60 -0.76
CA ASN A 190 -1.12 11.37 0.23
C ASN A 190 -2.09 11.73 1.34
N PHE A 191 -1.59 11.72 2.52
CA PHE A 191 -2.22 12.28 3.68
C PHE A 191 -2.13 13.81 3.60
N ARG A 192 -3.29 14.49 3.63
CA ARG A 192 -3.36 15.96 3.54
C ARG A 192 -3.54 16.58 4.92
N GLU A 193 -4.54 16.13 5.65
CA GLU A 193 -4.94 16.72 6.92
C GLU A 193 -5.64 15.67 7.79
N LEU A 194 -5.54 15.81 9.10
CA LEU A 194 -6.29 15.03 10.07
C LEU A 194 -6.87 15.99 11.11
N ASP A 195 -8.18 16.04 11.15
CA ASP A 195 -8.91 16.69 12.23
C ASP A 195 -9.37 15.66 13.25
N ALA A 196 -9.26 16.00 14.50
CA ALA A 196 -9.75 15.17 15.58
C ALA A 196 -10.12 16.04 16.78
N PHE A 197 -11.17 15.67 17.45
CA PHE A 197 -11.73 16.44 18.56
C PHE A 197 -11.65 15.68 19.87
N CYS A 198 -11.39 16.43 20.94
CA CYS A 198 -11.54 15.95 22.31
C CYS A 198 -12.74 16.60 22.95
N ARG A 199 -13.49 15.82 23.72
CA ARG A 199 -14.67 16.38 24.43
C ARG A 199 -14.24 17.20 25.63
N GLY A 200 -14.63 18.46 25.63
CA GLY A 200 -14.61 19.33 26.79
C GLY A 200 -15.90 19.20 27.59
N PHE A 201 -15.85 19.60 28.84
CA PHE A 201 -17.02 19.72 29.70
C PHE A 201 -17.33 21.18 29.89
N SER A 202 -18.56 21.61 29.58
CA SER A 202 -19.01 22.96 29.88
C SER A 202 -20.19 22.94 30.86
N TYR A 203 -20.15 23.76 31.87
CA TYR A 203 -21.27 23.97 32.77
C TYR A 203 -21.39 25.45 33.15
N MET A 204 -22.62 25.84 33.42
CA MET A 204 -22.93 27.18 33.83
C MET A 204 -23.58 27.18 35.22
N ARG A 205 -23.11 28.05 36.10
CA ARG A 205 -23.75 28.36 37.36
C ARG A 205 -24.34 29.72 37.31
N VAL A 206 -25.60 29.82 37.71
CA VAL A 206 -26.34 31.08 37.78
C VAL A 206 -26.69 31.33 39.23
N ARG A 207 -26.42 32.50 39.74
CA ARG A 207 -26.84 32.97 41.05
C ARG A 207 -27.34 34.42 40.97
N GLU A 208 -28.23 34.76 41.88
CA GLU A 208 -28.68 36.15 42.01
C GLU A 208 -27.49 37.04 42.42
N ASP A 209 -27.41 38.22 41.84
CA ASP A 209 -26.40 39.23 42.19
C ASP A 209 -26.92 40.06 43.41
N GLU A 210 -26.04 40.85 44.00
CA GLU A 210 -26.40 41.76 45.08
C GLU A 210 -27.32 42.93 44.61
N ARG A 211 -27.37 43.17 43.30
CA ARG A 211 -28.27 44.11 42.65
C ARG A 211 -29.60 43.41 42.29
N PRO A 212 -30.73 43.95 42.70
CA PRO A 212 -32.02 43.39 42.30
C PRO A 212 -32.13 43.22 40.79
N ASP A 213 -32.77 42.15 40.37
CA ASP A 213 -32.99 41.76 38.96
C ASP A 213 -31.72 41.50 38.13
N ASN A 214 -30.58 41.41 38.78
CA ASN A 214 -29.34 40.98 38.12
C ASN A 214 -28.94 39.55 38.50
N TRP A 215 -28.42 38.83 37.52
CA TRP A 215 -27.96 37.44 37.69
C TRP A 215 -26.52 37.32 37.30
N LEU A 216 -25.72 36.74 38.17
CA LEU A 216 -24.33 36.40 37.86
C LEU A 216 -24.28 35.02 37.22
N CYS A 217 -23.89 35.00 35.94
CA CYS A 217 -23.70 33.75 35.19
C CYS A 217 -22.20 33.44 35.09
N ARG A 218 -21.79 32.33 35.62
CA ARG A 218 -20.41 31.84 35.48
C ARG A 218 -20.40 30.58 34.62
N THR A 219 -19.85 30.71 33.44
CA THR A 219 -19.58 29.53 32.55
C THR A 219 -18.17 29.03 32.78
N THR A 220 -18.05 27.75 32.94
CA THR A 220 -16.76 27.07 33.07
C THR A 220 -16.65 26.06 31.94
N PHE A 221 -15.55 26.14 31.22
CA PHE A 221 -15.14 25.13 30.25
C PHE A 221 -13.94 24.40 30.84
N GLU A 222 -14.01 23.08 30.83
CA GLU A 222 -12.99 22.20 31.40
C GLU A 222 -12.49 21.25 30.31
N ASN A 223 -11.23 21.40 29.92
CA ASN A 223 -10.56 20.43 29.08
C ASN A 223 -10.09 19.27 29.99
N ARG A 224 -10.70 18.10 29.80
CA ARG A 224 -10.35 16.88 30.53
C ARG A 224 -9.51 15.92 29.70
N SER A 225 -8.96 16.38 28.57
CA SER A 225 -8.07 15.61 27.74
C SER A 225 -6.62 16.05 27.88
N SER A 226 -5.68 15.20 27.49
CA SER A 226 -4.26 15.54 27.39
C SER A 226 -3.93 16.39 26.14
N PHE A 227 -4.90 16.60 25.27
CA PHE A 227 -4.74 17.43 24.06
C PHE A 227 -5.06 18.90 24.35
N ALA A 228 -4.37 19.79 23.65
CA ALA A 228 -4.74 21.21 23.65
C ALA A 228 -6.07 21.38 22.89
N ILE A 229 -6.96 22.20 23.45
CA ILE A 229 -8.25 22.53 22.83
C ILE A 229 -8.33 24.04 22.67
N ASP A 230 -8.55 24.49 21.44
CA ASP A 230 -8.82 25.89 21.13
C ASP A 230 -10.33 26.16 21.26
N LEU A 231 -10.70 27.03 22.21
CA LEU A 231 -12.08 27.46 22.34
C LEU A 231 -12.34 28.63 21.38
N VAL A 232 -12.86 28.30 20.20
CA VAL A 232 -13.07 29.28 19.11
C VAL A 232 -14.34 30.13 19.34
N LYS A 233 -15.37 29.54 19.94
CA LYS A 233 -16.65 30.21 20.13
C LYS A 233 -17.40 29.66 21.35
N LEU A 234 -17.96 30.58 22.15
CA LEU A 234 -18.86 30.25 23.24
C LEU A 234 -20.15 31.06 23.11
N GLN A 235 -21.28 30.36 22.99
CA GLN A 235 -22.60 31.01 22.94
C GLN A 235 -23.46 30.49 24.08
N VAL A 236 -24.14 31.42 24.76
CA VAL A 236 -25.15 31.10 25.78
C VAL A 236 -26.50 31.58 25.32
N ARG A 237 -27.47 30.68 25.32
CA ARG A 237 -28.85 30.91 24.90
C ARG A 237 -29.81 30.61 26.05
N MET A 238 -30.96 31.28 26.05
CA MET A 238 -32.02 30.92 26.96
C MET A 238 -32.69 29.62 26.52
N LYS A 239 -32.99 28.73 27.47
CA LYS A 239 -33.64 27.46 27.13
C LYS A 239 -35.03 27.71 26.54
N GLY A 240 -35.27 27.19 25.34
CA GLY A 240 -36.54 27.35 24.61
C GLY A 240 -36.68 28.65 23.80
N SER A 241 -35.60 29.42 23.68
CA SER A 241 -35.52 30.62 22.83
C SER A 241 -34.25 30.54 21.98
N ASP A 242 -34.32 31.16 20.81
CA ASP A 242 -33.14 31.35 19.95
C ASP A 242 -32.35 32.60 20.34
N ASP A 243 -32.84 33.35 21.35
CA ASP A 243 -32.18 34.56 21.82
C ASP A 243 -30.83 34.25 22.43
N LEU A 244 -29.82 34.96 21.92
CA LEU A 244 -28.44 34.87 22.37
C LEU A 244 -28.25 35.79 23.56
N LEU A 245 -27.89 35.21 24.73
CA LEU A 245 -27.61 36.03 25.93
C LEU A 245 -26.23 36.64 25.85
N PHE A 246 -25.25 35.91 25.39
CA PHE A 246 -23.92 36.44 25.01
C PHE A 246 -23.19 35.53 24.05
N ASP A 247 -22.24 36.11 23.35
CA ASP A 247 -21.37 35.44 22.38
C ASP A 247 -19.93 35.90 22.64
N ILE A 248 -19.01 34.94 22.70
CA ILE A 248 -17.58 35.18 22.77
C ILE A 248 -16.97 34.43 21.56
N SER A 249 -16.37 35.17 20.64
CA SER A 249 -15.69 34.66 19.45
C SER A 249 -14.30 35.26 19.32
#